data_eff954ada62df976dae77ea95c59cf3d
#
_entry.id   eff954ada62df976dae77ea95c59cf3d
#
_cell.length_a   1.000
_cell.length_b   1.000
_cell.length_c   1.000
_cell.angle_alpha   90.00
_cell.angle_beta   90.00
_cell.angle_gamma   90.00
#
_symmetry.space_group_name_H-M   'P 1'
#
loop_
_entity.id
_entity.type
_entity.pdbx_description
1 polymer ?
#
loop_
_entity_poly.entity_id
_entity_poly.type
_entity_poly.pdbx_seq_one_letter_code
_entity_poly.pdbx_strand_id
1 'polypeptide(L)'
;MLEINISCPNVKEGGIAFGQNPKAVEAITKEIKKRARQPVIMKLSPNVTDITETARAAEAGGADVLSLINTLTGMKIDIHRQTFALANKTGGVSGPAIKPIAVRMVYQVANAVKVPIIGMGGITSAEDALEFILAGASAVSVGTANFYDPAATIKVAEGIEKYMEQHNVENISDLVGIVK
;
A
#
# COMPACT_ATOMS: atom_id res chain seq x y z
N MET A 1 11.52 -7.51 -9.72
CA MET A 1 10.45 -7.93 -8.77
C MET A 1 9.11 -7.99 -9.51
N LEU A 2 8.16 -8.79 -9.02
CA LEU A 2 6.80 -8.89 -9.55
C LEU A 2 5.84 -8.40 -8.47
N GLU A 3 5.07 -7.33 -8.72
CA GLU A 3 3.98 -6.94 -7.82
C GLU A 3 2.66 -7.58 -8.29
N ILE A 4 2.03 -8.32 -7.42
CA ILE A 4 0.78 -9.03 -7.66
C ILE A 4 -0.36 -8.26 -6.98
N ASN A 5 -1.23 -7.69 -7.79
CA ASN A 5 -2.41 -6.99 -7.32
C ASN A 5 -3.60 -7.97 -7.19
N ILE A 6 -3.89 -8.39 -5.96
CA ILE A 6 -4.99 -9.30 -5.64
C ILE A 6 -6.29 -8.58 -5.22
N SER A 7 -6.33 -7.26 -5.32
CA SER A 7 -7.41 -6.44 -4.75
C SER A 7 -7.99 -5.42 -5.75
N CYS A 8 -7.95 -5.71 -7.06
CA CYS A 8 -8.47 -4.79 -8.06
C CYS A 8 -10.01 -4.65 -7.95
N PRO A 9 -10.57 -3.45 -7.69
CA PRO A 9 -12.00 -3.24 -7.57
C PRO A 9 -12.74 -3.32 -8.92
N ASN A 10 -12.01 -3.30 -10.04
CA ASN A 10 -12.56 -3.19 -11.38
C ASN A 10 -12.69 -4.54 -12.10
N VAL A 11 -12.33 -5.65 -11.48
CA VAL A 11 -12.41 -6.99 -12.06
C VAL A 11 -13.63 -7.71 -11.52
N LYS A 12 -14.54 -8.13 -12.43
CA LYS A 12 -15.83 -8.77 -12.07
C LYS A 12 -15.70 -10.13 -11.39
N GLU A 13 -14.65 -10.89 -11.74
CA GLU A 13 -14.36 -12.19 -11.13
C GLU A 13 -12.98 -12.17 -10.51
N GLY A 14 -12.89 -12.39 -9.21
CA GLY A 14 -11.64 -12.66 -8.52
C GLY A 14 -10.93 -11.49 -7.85
N GLY A 15 -11.10 -10.23 -8.27
CA GLY A 15 -10.30 -9.09 -7.80
C GLY A 15 -10.39 -8.84 -6.28
N ILE A 16 -11.40 -8.12 -5.81
CA ILE A 16 -11.55 -7.76 -4.39
C ILE A 16 -11.71 -9.01 -3.50
N ALA A 17 -12.50 -10.01 -3.96
CA ALA A 17 -12.81 -11.21 -3.19
C ALA A 17 -11.56 -12.02 -2.80
N PHE A 18 -10.55 -12.08 -3.66
CA PHE A 18 -9.30 -12.79 -3.34
C PHE A 18 -8.49 -12.06 -2.27
N GLY A 19 -8.39 -10.74 -2.37
CA GLY A 19 -7.62 -9.92 -1.43
C GLY A 19 -8.24 -9.81 -0.04
N GLN A 20 -9.50 -10.22 0.14
CA GLN A 20 -10.21 -10.16 1.41
C GLN A 20 -10.22 -11.50 2.17
N ASN A 21 -9.87 -12.61 1.49
CA ASN A 21 -9.86 -13.94 2.09
C ASN A 21 -8.41 -14.42 2.34
N PRO A 22 -7.96 -14.53 3.60
CA PRO A 22 -6.60 -14.95 3.93
C PRO A 22 -6.19 -16.29 3.30
N LYS A 23 -7.10 -17.27 3.27
CA LYS A 23 -6.83 -18.59 2.65
C LYS A 23 -6.57 -18.46 1.15
N ALA A 24 -7.33 -17.62 0.46
CA ALA A 24 -7.12 -17.36 -0.96
C ALA A 24 -5.80 -16.61 -1.20
N VAL A 25 -5.47 -15.60 -0.37
CA VAL A 25 -4.20 -14.88 -0.43
C VAL A 25 -3.02 -15.83 -0.28
N GLU A 26 -3.03 -16.70 0.72
CA GLU A 26 -1.97 -17.69 0.93
C GLU A 26 -1.83 -18.65 -0.26
N ALA A 27 -2.93 -19.22 -0.74
CA ALA A 27 -2.94 -20.18 -1.85
C ALA A 27 -2.40 -19.55 -3.15
N ILE A 28 -2.85 -18.34 -3.48
CA ILE A 28 -2.39 -17.60 -4.67
C ILE A 28 -0.91 -17.29 -4.55
N THR A 29 -0.46 -16.79 -3.38
CA THR A 29 0.95 -16.48 -3.15
C THR A 29 1.83 -17.71 -3.34
N LYS A 30 1.46 -18.84 -2.74
CA LYS A 30 2.16 -20.13 -2.90
C LYS A 30 2.25 -20.56 -4.37
N GLU A 31 1.16 -20.46 -5.11
CA GLU A 31 1.12 -20.90 -6.51
C GLU A 31 1.99 -19.99 -7.41
N ILE A 32 2.01 -18.67 -7.14
CA ILE A 32 2.89 -17.74 -7.85
C ILE A 32 4.36 -18.01 -7.50
N LYS A 33 4.68 -18.19 -6.23
CA LYS A 33 6.06 -18.45 -5.78
C LYS A 33 6.66 -19.73 -6.36
N LYS A 34 5.86 -20.76 -6.64
CA LYS A 34 6.33 -21.98 -7.33
C LYS A 34 6.88 -21.71 -8.73
N ARG A 35 6.42 -20.65 -9.40
CA ARG A 35 6.73 -20.35 -10.80
C ARG A 35 7.60 -19.11 -10.97
N ALA A 36 7.50 -18.15 -10.06
CA ALA A 36 8.25 -16.91 -10.10
C ALA A 36 9.73 -17.17 -9.79
N ARG A 37 10.60 -16.64 -10.66
CA ARG A 37 12.06 -16.60 -10.43
C ARG A 37 12.50 -15.30 -9.76
N GLN A 38 11.68 -14.27 -9.88
CA GLN A 38 11.91 -12.95 -9.28
C GLN A 38 11.28 -12.88 -7.90
N PRO A 39 11.75 -11.96 -7.03
CA PRO A 39 11.05 -11.64 -5.80
C PRO A 39 9.59 -11.20 -6.06
N VAL A 40 8.68 -11.69 -5.24
CA VAL A 40 7.23 -11.45 -5.35
C VAL A 40 6.78 -10.48 -4.27
N ILE A 41 6.14 -9.41 -4.69
CA ILE A 41 5.46 -8.44 -3.84
C ILE A 41 3.97 -8.74 -3.87
N MET A 42 3.33 -8.90 -2.71
CA MET A 42 1.87 -9.04 -2.63
C MET A 42 1.25 -7.72 -2.21
N LYS A 43 0.39 -7.15 -3.08
CA LYS A 43 -0.30 -5.88 -2.81
C LYS A 43 -1.63 -6.11 -2.12
N LEU A 44 -1.71 -5.63 -0.87
CA LEU A 44 -2.82 -5.88 0.03
C LEU A 44 -3.96 -4.86 -0.11
N SER A 45 -5.18 -5.34 0.11
CA SER A 45 -6.41 -4.55 0.13
C SER A 45 -6.62 -3.89 1.50
N PRO A 46 -7.01 -2.60 1.55
CA PRO A 46 -7.44 -1.98 2.79
C PRO A 46 -8.92 -2.28 3.14
N ASN A 47 -9.66 -2.92 2.23
CA ASN A 47 -11.11 -3.15 2.37
C ASN A 47 -11.37 -4.45 3.15
N VAL A 48 -10.76 -4.56 4.31
CA VAL A 48 -10.82 -5.70 5.25
C VAL A 48 -10.95 -5.17 6.67
N THR A 49 -11.46 -5.98 7.57
CA THR A 49 -11.58 -5.63 8.99
C THR A 49 -10.21 -5.59 9.67
N ASP A 50 -9.39 -6.61 9.43
CA ASP A 50 -8.02 -6.72 9.94
C ASP A 50 -7.07 -7.06 8.80
N ILE A 51 -6.22 -6.10 8.41
CA ILE A 51 -5.25 -6.28 7.33
C ILE A 51 -4.11 -7.24 7.72
N THR A 52 -3.88 -7.45 9.02
CA THR A 52 -2.80 -8.33 9.49
C THR A 52 -3.07 -9.79 9.16
N GLU A 53 -4.34 -10.20 9.06
CA GLU A 53 -4.70 -11.57 8.65
C GLU A 53 -4.24 -11.87 7.22
N THR A 54 -4.51 -10.97 6.29
CA THR A 54 -4.09 -11.12 4.89
C THR A 54 -2.58 -10.95 4.73
N ALA A 55 -1.95 -10.10 5.54
CA ALA A 55 -0.50 -9.92 5.56
C ALA A 55 0.23 -11.20 6.00
N ARG A 56 -0.19 -11.81 7.12
CA ARG A 56 0.35 -13.10 7.59
C ARG A 56 0.13 -14.22 6.58
N ALA A 57 -1.02 -14.23 5.92
CA ALA A 57 -1.34 -15.22 4.89
C ALA A 57 -0.43 -15.07 3.66
N ALA A 58 -0.15 -13.85 3.21
CA ALA A 58 0.79 -13.61 2.13
C ALA A 58 2.22 -14.01 2.51
N GLU A 59 2.69 -13.69 3.71
CA GLU A 59 3.98 -14.12 4.25
C GLU A 59 4.07 -15.65 4.33
N ALA A 60 3.06 -16.33 4.88
CA ALA A 60 2.97 -17.79 4.93
C ALA A 60 2.95 -18.43 3.54
N GLY A 61 2.41 -17.73 2.55
CA GLY A 61 2.47 -18.11 1.13
C GLY A 61 3.84 -17.95 0.49
N GLY A 62 4.79 -17.31 1.17
CA GLY A 62 6.16 -17.09 0.72
C GLY A 62 6.36 -15.77 -0.04
N ALA A 63 5.54 -14.76 0.18
CA ALA A 63 5.80 -13.41 -0.33
C ALA A 63 7.15 -12.91 0.17
N ASP A 64 7.94 -12.28 -0.71
CA ASP A 64 9.22 -11.70 -0.34
C ASP A 64 9.06 -10.28 0.21
N VAL A 65 8.01 -9.57 -0.21
CA VAL A 65 7.69 -8.19 0.18
C VAL A 65 6.17 -8.03 0.21
N LEU A 66 5.66 -7.18 1.07
CA LEU A 66 4.28 -6.72 1.02
C LEU A 66 4.21 -5.27 0.55
N SER A 67 3.21 -4.91 -0.23
CA SER A 67 2.90 -3.52 -0.53
C SER A 67 1.47 -3.20 -0.06
N LEU A 68 1.29 -2.07 0.59
CA LEU A 68 0.00 -1.62 1.10
C LEU A 68 -0.06 -0.09 1.24
N ILE A 69 -1.19 0.50 0.97
CA ILE A 69 -2.51 -0.11 0.72
C ILE A 69 -2.93 0.10 -0.73
N ASN A 70 -3.78 -0.77 -1.24
CA ASN A 70 -4.58 -0.48 -2.42
C ASN A 70 -5.62 0.59 -2.08
N THR A 71 -6.46 1.00 -3.03
CA THR A 71 -7.48 2.03 -2.83
C THR A 71 -8.62 1.53 -1.92
N LEU A 72 -9.19 2.46 -1.13
CA LEU A 72 -10.44 2.23 -0.42
C LEU A 72 -11.61 2.26 -1.42
N THR A 73 -12.61 1.45 -1.17
CA THR A 73 -13.82 1.47 -2.00
C THR A 73 -14.70 2.68 -1.64
N GLY A 74 -15.05 3.47 -2.63
CA GLY A 74 -15.92 4.63 -2.49
C GLY A 74 -16.92 4.73 -3.62
N MET A 75 -17.76 5.76 -3.56
CA MET A 75 -18.80 6.05 -4.55
C MET A 75 -18.95 7.54 -4.77
N LYS A 76 -19.32 7.93 -5.98
CA LYS A 76 -19.73 9.30 -6.29
C LYS A 76 -21.06 9.31 -7.02
N ILE A 77 -21.98 10.16 -6.58
CA ILE A 77 -23.28 10.40 -7.23
C ILE A 77 -23.22 11.71 -8.03
N ASP A 78 -23.70 11.66 -9.26
CA ASP A 78 -23.99 12.85 -10.06
C ASP A 78 -25.41 13.33 -9.68
N ILE A 79 -25.47 14.39 -8.87
CA ILE A 79 -26.72 14.93 -8.35
C ILE A 79 -27.61 15.55 -9.43
N HIS A 80 -27.02 16.02 -10.51
CA HIS A 80 -27.75 16.67 -11.61
C HIS A 80 -28.38 15.64 -12.54
N ARG A 81 -27.66 14.54 -12.81
CA ARG A 81 -28.16 13.42 -13.61
C ARG A 81 -28.92 12.39 -12.79
N GLN A 82 -28.91 12.51 -11.47
CA GLN A 82 -29.51 11.57 -10.51
C GLN A 82 -29.09 10.11 -10.75
N THR A 83 -27.79 9.91 -11.01
CA THR A 83 -27.20 8.61 -11.33
C THR A 83 -25.79 8.46 -10.75
N PHE A 84 -25.20 7.30 -10.91
CA PHE A 84 -23.80 7.06 -10.53
C PHE A 84 -22.85 7.83 -11.45
N ALA A 85 -21.85 8.51 -10.88
CA ALA A 85 -20.80 9.17 -11.66
C ALA A 85 -19.84 8.17 -12.32
N LEU A 86 -19.70 6.97 -11.78
CA LEU A 86 -18.85 5.88 -12.28
C LEU A 86 -19.71 4.77 -12.87
N ALA A 87 -19.31 4.23 -14.02
CA ALA A 87 -20.02 3.13 -14.70
C ALA A 87 -20.16 1.87 -13.80
N ASN A 88 -19.14 1.58 -12.98
CA ASN A 88 -19.15 0.46 -12.03
C ASN A 88 -19.81 0.79 -10.69
N LYS A 89 -20.48 1.94 -10.57
CA LYS A 89 -21.14 2.47 -9.36
C LYS A 89 -20.15 2.83 -8.25
N THR A 90 -19.20 1.97 -7.95
CA THR A 90 -18.13 2.17 -6.99
C THR A 90 -16.76 2.29 -7.68
N GLY A 91 -15.76 2.84 -7.00
CA GLY A 91 -14.39 2.97 -7.47
C GLY A 91 -13.42 3.14 -6.33
N GLY A 92 -12.13 3.18 -6.66
CA GLY A 92 -11.08 3.36 -5.68
C GLY A 92 -10.93 4.83 -5.26
N VAL A 93 -10.87 5.08 -3.95
CA VAL A 93 -10.49 6.36 -3.35
C VAL A 93 -9.00 6.35 -3.07
N SER A 94 -8.29 7.35 -3.59
CA SER A 94 -6.86 7.59 -3.38
C SER A 94 -6.59 9.06 -3.04
N GLY A 95 -5.33 9.41 -2.81
CA GLY A 95 -4.92 10.77 -2.49
C GLY A 95 -4.83 11.04 -0.98
N PRO A 96 -4.58 12.30 -0.56
CA PRO A 96 -4.22 12.64 0.83
C PRO A 96 -5.22 12.18 1.88
N ALA A 97 -6.51 12.12 1.53
CA ALA A 97 -7.57 11.71 2.46
C ALA A 97 -7.41 10.29 3.03
N ILE A 98 -6.73 9.39 2.31
CA ILE A 98 -6.52 8.01 2.78
C ILE A 98 -5.23 7.83 3.58
N LYS A 99 -4.32 8.83 3.62
CA LYS A 99 -3.01 8.69 4.28
C LYS A 99 -3.09 8.19 5.72
N PRO A 100 -3.91 8.76 6.63
CA PRO A 100 -3.93 8.30 8.02
C PRO A 100 -4.40 6.84 8.15
N ILE A 101 -5.24 6.36 7.24
CA ILE A 101 -5.67 4.96 7.21
C ILE A 101 -4.51 4.08 6.74
N ALA A 102 -3.79 4.51 5.70
CA ALA A 102 -2.66 3.78 5.15
C ALA A 102 -1.50 3.66 6.14
N VAL A 103 -1.12 4.75 6.82
CA VAL A 103 -0.08 4.77 7.86
C VAL A 103 -0.44 3.81 9.00
N ARG A 104 -1.69 3.87 9.52
CA ARG A 104 -2.15 2.93 10.54
C ARG A 104 -2.03 1.47 10.10
N MET A 105 -2.42 1.16 8.86
CA MET A 105 -2.35 -0.21 8.33
C MET A 105 -0.91 -0.67 8.15
N VAL A 106 -0.01 0.19 7.69
CA VAL A 106 1.43 -0.12 7.62
C VAL A 106 1.97 -0.43 9.00
N TYR A 107 1.67 0.39 10.01
CA TYR A 107 2.07 0.14 11.40
C TYR A 107 1.58 -1.22 11.90
N GLN A 108 0.30 -1.54 11.68
CA GLN A 108 -0.27 -2.83 12.10
C GLN A 108 0.43 -4.01 11.43
N VAL A 109 0.68 -3.93 10.12
CA VAL A 109 1.33 -5.00 9.37
C VAL A 109 2.80 -5.14 9.75
N ALA A 110 3.54 -4.04 9.93
CA ALA A 110 4.94 -4.04 10.36
C ALA A 110 5.13 -4.76 11.71
N ASN A 111 4.14 -4.67 12.60
CA ASN A 111 4.14 -5.40 13.88
C ASN A 111 3.64 -6.86 13.77
N ALA A 112 3.17 -7.28 12.60
CA ALA A 112 2.55 -8.59 12.42
C ALA A 112 3.35 -9.57 11.56
N VAL A 113 4.26 -9.07 10.70
CA VAL A 113 5.07 -9.85 9.75
C VAL A 113 6.55 -9.48 9.83
N LYS A 114 7.41 -10.28 9.19
CA LYS A 114 8.87 -10.06 9.16
C LYS A 114 9.38 -9.60 7.79
N VAL A 115 8.59 -9.77 6.75
CA VAL A 115 8.96 -9.36 5.39
C VAL A 115 8.91 -7.84 5.26
N PRO A 116 9.79 -7.23 4.45
CA PRO A 116 9.81 -5.78 4.24
C PRO A 116 8.49 -5.30 3.61
N ILE A 117 8.16 -4.02 3.88
CA ILE A 117 6.90 -3.39 3.49
C ILE A 117 7.18 -2.19 2.61
N ILE A 118 6.42 -2.07 1.51
CA ILE A 118 6.33 -0.86 0.70
C ILE A 118 5.04 -0.15 1.09
N GLY A 119 5.16 1.02 1.74
CA GLY A 119 4.03 1.85 2.13
C GLY A 119 3.55 2.73 1.00
N MET A 120 2.23 2.82 0.81
CA MET A 120 1.61 3.72 -0.19
C MET A 120 0.20 4.14 0.22
N GLY A 121 -0.18 5.35 -0.22
CA GLY A 121 -1.52 5.88 -0.04
C GLY A 121 -1.52 7.30 0.51
N GLY A 122 -1.72 8.29 -0.36
CA GLY A 122 -1.86 9.70 0.01
C GLY A 122 -0.55 10.43 0.27
N ILE A 123 0.61 9.89 -0.10
CA ILE A 123 1.91 10.56 -0.02
C ILE A 123 1.97 11.69 -1.03
N THR A 124 2.21 12.91 -0.56
CA THR A 124 2.34 14.13 -1.37
C THR A 124 3.60 14.93 -1.03
N SER A 125 4.23 14.67 0.11
CA SER A 125 5.43 15.33 0.59
C SER A 125 6.40 14.34 1.23
N ALA A 126 7.59 14.81 1.58
CA ALA A 126 8.58 14.02 2.31
C ALA A 126 8.11 13.67 3.73
N GLU A 127 7.42 14.59 4.39
CA GLU A 127 6.84 14.37 5.72
C GLU A 127 5.82 13.23 5.67
N ASP A 128 4.96 13.20 4.64
CA ASP A 128 4.04 12.09 4.44
C ASP A 128 4.78 10.75 4.30
N ALA A 129 5.84 10.72 3.49
CA ALA A 129 6.65 9.51 3.28
C ALA A 129 7.35 9.05 4.57
N LEU A 130 7.88 10.00 5.36
CA LEU A 130 8.51 9.72 6.64
C LEU A 130 7.54 9.11 7.66
N GLU A 131 6.26 9.54 7.67
CA GLU A 131 5.25 8.88 8.51
C GLU A 131 5.14 7.37 8.21
N PHE A 132 5.19 6.98 6.94
CA PHE A 132 5.18 5.56 6.55
C PHE A 132 6.45 4.82 6.98
N ILE A 133 7.61 5.45 6.81
CA ILE A 133 8.90 4.86 7.20
C ILE A 133 8.94 4.66 8.71
N LEU A 134 8.59 5.69 9.48
CA LEU A 134 8.54 5.63 10.94
C LEU A 134 7.52 4.59 11.45
N ALA A 135 6.44 4.36 10.69
CA ALA A 135 5.44 3.34 10.98
C ALA A 135 5.90 1.90 10.63
N GLY A 136 7.01 1.73 9.90
CA GLY A 136 7.60 0.44 9.58
C GLY A 136 7.69 0.08 8.10
N ALA A 137 7.43 1.01 7.19
CA ALA A 137 7.70 0.80 5.77
C ALA A 137 9.19 0.89 5.48
N SER A 138 9.74 -0.11 4.78
CA SER A 138 11.14 -0.11 4.31
C SER A 138 11.33 0.71 3.03
N ALA A 139 10.25 0.97 2.32
CA ALA A 139 10.19 1.82 1.14
C ALA A 139 8.79 2.43 1.00
N VAL A 140 8.68 3.47 0.18
CA VAL A 140 7.40 4.13 -0.11
C VAL A 140 7.13 4.21 -1.61
N SER A 141 5.85 4.34 -1.98
CA SER A 141 5.43 4.53 -3.37
C SER A 141 4.49 5.74 -3.48
N VAL A 142 4.87 6.70 -4.33
CA VAL A 142 4.11 7.91 -4.61
C VAL A 142 3.23 7.68 -5.83
N GLY A 143 1.91 7.78 -5.67
CA GLY A 143 0.93 7.52 -6.72
C GLY A 143 0.23 8.77 -7.22
N THR A 144 -0.91 9.07 -6.63
CA THR A 144 -1.85 10.14 -7.08
C THR A 144 -1.19 11.52 -7.19
N ALA A 145 -0.20 11.84 -6.34
CA ALA A 145 0.49 13.12 -6.37
C ALA A 145 1.15 13.41 -7.73
N ASN A 146 1.63 12.39 -8.44
CA ASN A 146 2.25 12.55 -9.76
C ASN A 146 1.28 13.05 -10.86
N PHE A 147 -0.03 12.95 -10.66
CA PHE A 147 -1.03 13.51 -11.58
C PHE A 147 -1.16 15.03 -11.46
N TYR A 148 -0.83 15.59 -10.29
CA TYR A 148 -0.86 17.03 -10.03
C TYR A 148 0.51 17.66 -10.17
N ASP A 149 1.56 16.93 -9.75
CA ASP A 149 2.95 17.35 -9.84
C ASP A 149 3.80 16.18 -10.34
N PRO A 150 4.20 16.17 -11.61
CA PRO A 150 5.04 15.11 -12.18
C PRO A 150 6.40 14.94 -11.48
N ALA A 151 6.87 15.96 -10.76
CA ALA A 151 8.10 15.94 -9.98
C ALA A 151 7.89 15.48 -8.52
N ALA A 152 6.66 15.14 -8.11
CA ALA A 152 6.34 14.81 -6.73
C ALA A 152 7.27 13.75 -6.12
N THR A 153 7.57 12.68 -6.86
CA THR A 153 8.44 11.61 -6.38
C THR A 153 9.86 12.09 -6.11
N ILE A 154 10.41 12.95 -6.98
CA ILE A 154 11.74 13.55 -6.81
C ILE A 154 11.75 14.44 -5.58
N LYS A 155 10.77 15.34 -5.44
CA LYS A 155 10.65 16.24 -4.29
C LYS A 155 10.52 15.49 -2.96
N VAL A 156 9.81 14.35 -2.97
CA VAL A 156 9.72 13.47 -1.79
C VAL A 156 11.11 12.90 -1.44
N ALA A 157 11.87 12.41 -2.41
CA ALA A 157 13.21 11.88 -2.17
C ALA A 157 14.15 12.95 -1.64
N GLU A 158 14.24 14.11 -2.29
CA GLU A 158 15.05 15.25 -1.86
C GLU A 158 14.67 15.75 -0.45
N GLY A 159 13.37 15.74 -0.14
CA GLY A 159 12.89 16.14 1.18
C GLY A 159 13.26 15.13 2.28
N ILE A 160 13.27 13.81 1.95
CA ILE A 160 13.76 12.78 2.88
C ILE A 160 15.27 12.97 3.15
N GLU A 161 16.08 13.20 2.12
CA GLU A 161 17.52 13.49 2.27
C GLU A 161 17.75 14.69 3.18
N LYS A 162 17.03 15.78 2.94
CA LYS A 162 17.11 16.99 3.78
C LYS A 162 16.70 16.73 5.24
N TYR A 163 15.67 15.91 5.47
CA TYR A 163 15.28 15.51 6.82
C TYR A 163 16.41 14.73 7.50
N MET A 164 17.03 13.77 6.79
CA MET A 164 18.14 12.98 7.30
C MET A 164 19.34 13.85 7.69
N GLU A 165 19.71 14.83 6.85
CA GLU A 165 20.76 15.81 7.15
C GLU A 165 20.43 16.62 8.41
N GLN A 166 19.21 17.15 8.52
CA GLN A 166 18.78 17.98 9.65
C GLN A 166 18.74 17.22 10.98
N HIS A 167 18.53 15.91 10.93
CA HIS A 167 18.41 15.07 12.13
C HIS A 167 19.63 14.18 12.37
N ASN A 168 20.72 14.36 11.61
CA ASN A 168 21.95 13.57 11.68
C ASN A 168 21.67 12.06 11.54
N VAL A 169 20.78 11.67 10.63
CA VAL A 169 20.48 10.28 10.30
C VAL A 169 21.38 9.84 9.16
N GLU A 170 22.27 8.90 9.40
CA GLU A 170 23.20 8.39 8.38
C GLU A 170 22.53 7.36 7.45
N ASN A 171 21.59 6.58 7.96
CA ASN A 171 20.91 5.54 7.18
C ASN A 171 19.40 5.60 7.41
N ILE A 172 18.63 5.69 6.31
CA ILE A 172 17.17 5.71 6.36
C ILE A 172 16.59 4.48 7.05
N SER A 173 17.29 3.35 7.01
CA SER A 173 16.87 2.12 7.70
C SER A 173 16.79 2.27 9.21
N ASP A 174 17.50 3.25 9.81
CA ASP A 174 17.46 3.51 11.24
C ASP A 174 16.14 4.15 11.68
N LEU A 175 15.40 4.71 10.72
CA LEU A 175 14.08 5.27 10.96
C LEU A 175 12.93 4.26 10.80
N VAL A 176 13.20 3.09 10.21
CA VAL A 176 12.14 2.12 9.89
C VAL A 176 11.55 1.53 11.17
N GLY A 177 10.28 1.85 11.44
CA GLY A 177 9.53 1.26 12.56
C GLY A 177 9.97 1.67 13.95
N ILE A 178 10.57 2.86 14.11
CA ILE A 178 11.01 3.36 15.43
C ILE A 178 9.86 3.84 16.31
N VAL A 179 8.70 4.11 15.73
CA VAL A 179 7.49 4.46 16.49
C VAL A 179 6.91 3.18 17.10
N LYS A 180 6.77 3.17 18.44
CA LYS A 180 6.26 2.03 19.21
C LYS A 180 4.91 2.35 19.82
#